data_07807512b5187538cb609e3e7ff648fd
#
_entry.id   07807512b5187538cb609e3e7ff648fd
#
_cell.length_a   1.000
_cell.length_b   1.000
_cell.length_c   1.000
_cell.angle_alpha   90.00
_cell.angle_beta   90.00
_cell.angle_gamma   90.00
#
_symmetry.space_group_name_H-M   'P 1'
#
loop_
_entity.id
_entity.type
_entity.pdbx_description
1 polymer ?
#
loop_
_entity_poly.entity_id
_entity_poly.type
_entity_poly.pdbx_seq_one_letter_code
_entity_poly.pdbx_strand_id
1 'polypeptide(L)'
;SIEQAPIIKQRTITAGLSWKKKYKDGNGLMTTSLSTNRLGNIFSRFRDNISQSNVVFENDSYEWETKIRLKSVRYFDDWKTVIGTNFQNSTYSNNTKNVLYGLNYNTKIKFLKFGLYARGERTFLNDRLDFSIGFRMDSDSFSEGSSLTDNFSPRLSFSYKLKPDNRFKWNLSIGRYYKMPTYTMLGYKDNNGNYLNKESKYTRSDHYVTGFEYNSSNSSRITIEGFYKRYSQYPVSLIDNVSLANKGGGFEVLGNEPISSDGKGKTYGIETLYQQKLNKNFYGVFAYTFFYSRFTSIEGEYLPSVWDSRHLISFSGGYKLKKNWEISARWRFSGKTPFVPVNINATLVSYPEIILDYQKLGTVKLNTFNQADIRFDKKWNLKKLSFNLYFQIENFLVQSIPFPKEYGLNRDQSGFLIQPLSLVELSREDRSNTPIPSIGFVIDF
;
A
#
# COMPACT_ATOMS: atom_id res chain seq x y z
N SER A 1 11.64 -19.57 -10.86
CA SER A 1 12.13 -20.17 -12.12
C SER A 1 11.84 -19.24 -13.27
N ILE A 2 12.65 -19.23 -14.30
CA ILE A 2 12.44 -18.46 -15.55
C ILE A 2 11.07 -18.81 -16.15
N GLU A 3 10.62 -20.05 -16.05
CA GLU A 3 9.33 -20.52 -16.57
C GLU A 3 8.12 -19.88 -15.86
N GLN A 4 8.28 -19.45 -14.63
CA GLN A 4 7.20 -18.89 -13.79
C GLN A 4 7.26 -17.38 -13.67
N ALA A 5 8.42 -16.78 -13.92
CA ALA A 5 8.58 -15.35 -13.80
C ALA A 5 7.69 -14.62 -14.85
N PRO A 6 6.79 -13.73 -14.42
CA PRO A 6 5.97 -12.99 -15.36
C PRO A 6 6.80 -11.96 -16.12
N ILE A 7 6.43 -11.70 -17.36
CA ILE A 7 6.92 -10.56 -18.13
C ILE A 7 5.94 -9.42 -17.92
N ILE A 8 6.43 -8.33 -17.29
CA ILE A 8 5.59 -7.17 -16.92
C ILE A 8 6.06 -5.96 -17.75
N LYS A 9 5.12 -5.34 -18.47
CA LYS A 9 5.33 -4.08 -19.19
C LYS A 9 4.36 -3.05 -18.66
N GLN A 10 4.87 -1.90 -18.19
CA GLN A 10 4.04 -0.83 -17.66
C GLN A 10 4.31 0.50 -18.37
N ARG A 11 3.24 1.26 -18.57
CA ARG A 11 3.33 2.62 -19.11
C ARG A 11 2.38 3.53 -18.35
N THR A 12 2.92 4.65 -17.83
CA THR A 12 2.12 5.65 -17.11
C THR A 12 2.32 7.02 -17.75
N ILE A 13 1.22 7.74 -17.97
CA ILE A 13 1.21 9.12 -18.42
C ILE A 13 0.30 9.91 -17.48
N THR A 14 0.82 10.97 -16.87
CA THR A 14 0.07 11.83 -15.95
C THR A 14 0.25 13.29 -16.35
N ALA A 15 -0.85 14.03 -16.37
CA ALA A 15 -0.86 15.48 -16.55
C ALA A 15 -1.86 16.13 -15.59
N GLY A 16 -1.58 17.36 -15.17
CA GLY A 16 -2.47 18.06 -14.25
C GLY A 16 -2.24 19.56 -14.23
N LEU A 17 -3.33 20.27 -13.94
CA LEU A 17 -3.37 21.72 -13.79
C LEU A 17 -4.11 22.06 -12.51
N SER A 18 -3.63 23.05 -11.77
CA SER A 18 -4.30 23.57 -10.58
C SER A 18 -4.37 25.09 -10.63
N TRP A 19 -5.58 25.60 -10.41
CA TRP A 19 -5.84 27.02 -10.30
C TRP A 19 -6.32 27.38 -8.89
N LYS A 20 -5.73 28.44 -8.30
CA LYS A 20 -6.05 28.92 -6.96
C LYS A 20 -6.48 30.38 -7.03
N LYS A 21 -7.59 30.70 -6.40
CA LYS A 21 -8.12 32.06 -6.30
C LYS A 21 -8.45 32.39 -4.85
N LYS A 22 -7.90 33.48 -4.33
CA LYS A 22 -8.30 34.03 -3.03
C LYS A 22 -9.67 34.67 -3.16
N TYR A 23 -10.50 34.58 -2.13
CA TYR A 23 -11.75 35.31 -2.06
C TYR A 23 -11.49 36.83 -1.94
N LYS A 24 -12.42 37.65 -2.41
CA LYS A 24 -12.27 39.14 -2.41
C LYS A 24 -12.12 39.71 -0.99
N ASP A 25 -12.79 39.10 -0.03
CA ASP A 25 -12.75 39.47 1.40
C ASP A 25 -11.44 38.99 2.12
N GLY A 26 -10.55 38.33 1.42
CA GLY A 26 -9.32 37.77 1.99
C GLY A 26 -9.52 36.52 2.86
N ASN A 27 -10.75 36.16 3.20
CA ASN A 27 -11.08 35.11 4.18
C ASN A 27 -11.16 33.71 3.59
N GLY A 28 -10.23 33.37 2.69
CA GLY A 28 -10.17 32.01 2.20
C GLY A 28 -9.65 31.86 0.78
N LEU A 29 -9.74 30.63 0.30
CA LEU A 29 -9.13 30.19 -0.96
C LEU A 29 -10.02 29.16 -1.65
N MET A 30 -10.30 29.38 -2.93
CA MET A 30 -10.87 28.38 -3.83
C MET A 30 -9.73 27.72 -4.64
N THR A 31 -9.78 26.41 -4.76
CA THR A 31 -8.84 25.63 -5.59
C THR A 31 -9.64 24.77 -6.55
N THR A 32 -9.33 24.86 -7.83
CA THR A 32 -9.81 23.97 -8.88
C THR A 32 -8.62 23.20 -9.42
N SER A 33 -8.73 21.87 -9.49
CA SER A 33 -7.68 21.03 -10.06
C SER A 33 -8.27 20.09 -11.10
N LEU A 34 -7.62 20.03 -12.25
CA LEU A 34 -7.88 19.08 -13.32
C LEU A 34 -6.67 18.17 -13.45
N SER A 35 -6.86 16.87 -13.48
CA SER A 35 -5.79 15.92 -13.71
C SER A 35 -6.27 14.75 -14.55
N THR A 36 -5.37 14.21 -15.35
CA THR A 36 -5.60 12.98 -16.10
C THR A 36 -4.44 12.03 -15.89
N ASN A 37 -4.74 10.76 -15.75
CA ASN A 37 -3.76 9.68 -15.60
C ASN A 37 -4.18 8.50 -16.45
N ARG A 38 -3.25 7.96 -17.22
CA ARG A 38 -3.42 6.68 -17.93
C ARG A 38 -2.30 5.74 -17.52
N LEU A 39 -2.69 4.60 -16.94
CA LEU A 39 -1.82 3.50 -16.55
C LEU A 39 -2.14 2.31 -17.46
N GLY A 40 -1.18 1.84 -18.22
CA GLY A 40 -1.26 0.57 -18.96
C GLY A 40 -0.36 -0.48 -18.32
N ASN A 41 -0.84 -1.71 -18.24
CA ASN A 41 -0.11 -2.82 -17.65
C ASN A 41 -0.36 -4.09 -18.48
N ILE A 42 0.71 -4.72 -18.93
CA ILE A 42 0.68 -6.03 -19.56
C ILE A 42 1.44 -6.98 -18.65
N PHE A 43 0.77 -8.04 -18.25
CA PHE A 43 1.31 -9.12 -17.45
C PHE A 43 1.16 -10.42 -18.23
N SER A 44 2.29 -11.06 -18.60
CA SER A 44 2.27 -12.26 -19.40
C SER A 44 3.13 -13.35 -18.78
N ARG A 45 2.67 -14.60 -18.86
CA ARG A 45 3.46 -15.80 -18.59
C ARG A 45 3.40 -16.71 -19.80
N PHE A 46 4.54 -17.24 -20.16
CA PHE A 46 4.70 -18.15 -21.30
C PHE A 46 5.16 -19.51 -20.77
N ARG A 47 4.92 -20.57 -21.54
CA ARG A 47 5.50 -21.87 -21.25
C ARG A 47 7.01 -21.84 -21.42
N ASP A 48 7.48 -21.05 -22.39
CA ASP A 48 8.89 -20.67 -22.56
C ASP A 48 9.03 -19.14 -22.55
N ASN A 49 9.51 -18.60 -21.45
CA ASN A 49 9.70 -17.15 -21.28
C ASN A 49 10.91 -16.60 -22.05
N ILE A 50 11.83 -17.44 -22.52
CA ILE A 50 12.99 -16.99 -23.30
C ILE A 50 12.55 -16.66 -24.72
N SER A 51 11.88 -17.60 -25.39
CA SER A 51 11.34 -17.40 -26.73
C SER A 51 9.99 -16.68 -26.75
N GLN A 52 9.36 -16.44 -25.56
CA GLN A 52 8.02 -15.90 -25.39
C GLN A 52 6.97 -16.69 -26.20
N SER A 53 7.10 -18.01 -26.22
CA SER A 53 6.21 -18.90 -26.95
C SER A 53 5.22 -19.59 -26.01
N ASN A 54 4.03 -19.95 -26.56
CA ASN A 54 2.97 -20.65 -25.84
C ASN A 54 2.50 -19.90 -24.60
N VAL A 55 1.73 -18.82 -24.81
CA VAL A 55 1.08 -18.03 -23.74
C VAL A 55 0.28 -18.96 -22.84
N VAL A 56 0.57 -18.94 -21.54
CA VAL A 56 -0.18 -19.63 -20.47
C VAL A 56 -1.18 -18.67 -19.82
N PHE A 57 -0.73 -17.46 -19.57
CA PHE A 57 -1.55 -16.39 -19.00
C PHE A 57 -1.16 -15.05 -19.61
N GLU A 58 -2.14 -14.26 -19.97
CA GLU A 58 -1.95 -12.87 -20.39
C GLU A 58 -3.07 -12.00 -19.83
N ASN A 59 -2.70 -10.87 -19.27
CA ASN A 59 -3.60 -9.81 -18.84
C ASN A 59 -3.08 -8.50 -19.42
N ASP A 60 -3.76 -7.96 -20.42
CA ASP A 60 -3.50 -6.62 -20.99
C ASP A 60 -4.58 -5.68 -20.48
N SER A 61 -4.20 -4.74 -19.63
CA SER A 61 -5.13 -3.84 -18.97
C SER A 61 -4.68 -2.39 -19.02
N TYR A 62 -5.63 -1.47 -19.03
CA TYR A 62 -5.35 -0.07 -18.78
C TYR A 62 -6.44 0.58 -17.93
N GLU A 63 -6.02 1.57 -17.17
CA GLU A 63 -6.87 2.49 -16.43
C GLU A 63 -6.65 3.91 -16.95
N TRP A 64 -7.72 4.59 -17.30
CA TRP A 64 -7.67 6.00 -17.66
C TRP A 64 -8.64 6.78 -16.80
N GLU A 65 -8.12 7.71 -16.03
CA GLU A 65 -8.89 8.52 -15.11
C GLU A 65 -8.67 10.02 -15.36
N THR A 66 -9.75 10.75 -15.56
CA THR A 66 -9.74 12.21 -15.63
C THR A 66 -10.56 12.77 -14.48
N LYS A 67 -9.95 13.60 -13.63
CA LYS A 67 -10.50 14.10 -12.36
C LYS A 67 -10.60 15.61 -12.37
N ILE A 68 -11.76 16.12 -11.95
CA ILE A 68 -11.97 17.52 -11.58
C ILE A 68 -12.23 17.56 -10.09
N ARG A 69 -11.49 18.40 -9.37
CA ARG A 69 -11.67 18.63 -7.95
C ARG A 69 -11.88 20.11 -7.69
N LEU A 70 -12.95 20.44 -6.98
CA LEU A 70 -13.24 21.76 -6.48
C LEU A 70 -13.11 21.76 -4.96
N LYS A 71 -12.41 22.74 -4.40
CA LYS A 71 -12.20 22.88 -2.96
C LYS A 71 -12.30 24.34 -2.58
N SER A 72 -13.15 24.63 -1.62
CA SER A 72 -13.26 25.94 -0.95
C SER A 72 -12.75 25.81 0.47
N VAL A 73 -11.86 26.69 0.87
CA VAL A 73 -11.46 26.91 2.26
C VAL A 73 -11.94 28.29 2.66
N ARG A 74 -12.66 28.39 3.76
CA ARG A 74 -13.17 29.66 4.30
C ARG A 74 -12.85 29.77 5.78
N TYR A 75 -12.56 30.97 6.23
CA TYR A 75 -12.39 31.34 7.60
C TYR A 75 -13.58 32.20 8.03
N PHE A 76 -14.32 31.77 9.04
CA PHE A 76 -15.45 32.46 9.63
C PHE A 76 -15.18 32.56 11.14
N ASP A 77 -14.93 33.75 11.62
CA ASP A 77 -14.47 33.97 13.01
C ASP A 77 -13.34 32.98 13.35
N ASP A 78 -13.55 32.11 14.31
CA ASP A 78 -12.56 31.10 14.75
C ASP A 78 -12.68 29.77 13.98
N TRP A 79 -13.65 29.62 13.08
CA TRP A 79 -13.84 28.41 12.30
C TRP A 79 -13.08 28.45 10.97
N LYS A 80 -12.33 27.41 10.70
CA LYS A 80 -11.85 27.08 9.37
C LYS A 80 -12.74 26.03 8.76
N THR A 81 -13.43 26.34 7.70
CA THR A 81 -14.32 25.41 6.97
C THR A 81 -13.69 24.99 5.66
N VAL A 82 -13.86 23.73 5.31
CA VAL A 82 -13.42 23.16 4.04
C VAL A 82 -14.60 22.42 3.43
N ILE A 83 -15.02 22.83 2.24
CA ILE A 83 -16.06 22.15 1.46
C ILE A 83 -15.47 21.81 0.11
N GLY A 84 -15.77 20.63 -0.40
CA GLY A 84 -15.29 20.26 -1.72
C GLY A 84 -16.07 19.14 -2.36
N THR A 85 -15.87 19.03 -3.66
CA THR A 85 -16.42 17.95 -4.48
C THR A 85 -15.38 17.47 -5.47
N ASN A 86 -15.52 16.23 -5.88
CA ASN A 86 -14.71 15.64 -6.94
C ASN A 86 -15.61 14.88 -7.92
N PHE A 87 -15.28 15.02 -9.18
CA PHE A 87 -15.84 14.25 -10.28
C PHE A 87 -14.71 13.55 -11.00
N GLN A 88 -14.90 12.30 -11.35
CA GLN A 88 -13.91 11.51 -12.06
C GLN A 88 -14.60 10.68 -13.13
N ASN A 89 -14.15 10.84 -14.37
CA ASN A 89 -14.46 9.92 -15.45
C ASN A 89 -13.39 8.84 -15.48
N SER A 90 -13.81 7.58 -15.37
CA SER A 90 -12.92 6.41 -15.33
C SER A 90 -13.23 5.49 -16.47
N THR A 91 -12.19 4.99 -17.13
CA THR A 91 -12.26 3.89 -18.09
C THR A 91 -11.28 2.83 -17.64
N TYR A 92 -11.76 1.62 -17.48
CA TYR A 92 -10.95 0.43 -17.28
C TYR A 92 -11.17 -0.53 -18.43
N SER A 93 -10.11 -1.09 -18.97
CA SER A 93 -10.16 -2.14 -19.97
C SER A 93 -9.21 -3.25 -19.56
N ASN A 94 -9.63 -4.47 -19.77
CA ASN A 94 -8.88 -5.66 -19.47
C ASN A 94 -9.18 -6.73 -20.52
N ASN A 95 -8.13 -7.31 -21.10
CA ASN A 95 -8.20 -8.49 -21.92
C ASN A 95 -7.40 -9.59 -21.20
N THR A 96 -8.11 -10.58 -20.65
CA THR A 96 -7.50 -11.67 -19.91
C THR A 96 -7.65 -12.98 -20.66
N LYS A 97 -6.54 -13.68 -20.83
CA LYS A 97 -6.48 -15.04 -21.34
C LYS A 97 -5.75 -15.91 -20.33
N ASN A 98 -6.44 -16.95 -19.82
CA ASN A 98 -5.82 -17.97 -18.97
C ASN A 98 -6.12 -19.33 -19.59
N VAL A 99 -5.09 -19.91 -20.21
CA VAL A 99 -5.23 -21.16 -20.98
C VAL A 99 -5.50 -22.35 -20.08
N LEU A 100 -4.98 -22.35 -18.85
CA LEU A 100 -5.14 -23.48 -17.90
C LEU A 100 -6.58 -23.61 -17.41
N TYR A 101 -7.26 -22.49 -17.22
CA TYR A 101 -8.65 -22.45 -16.75
C TYR A 101 -9.66 -22.28 -17.88
N GLY A 102 -9.21 -22.29 -19.15
CA GLY A 102 -10.07 -22.02 -20.29
C GLY A 102 -10.73 -20.64 -20.25
N LEU A 103 -10.20 -19.71 -19.45
CA LEU A 103 -10.76 -18.37 -19.27
C LEU A 103 -10.24 -17.43 -20.34
N ASN A 104 -11.16 -16.84 -21.09
CA ASN A 104 -10.84 -15.81 -22.06
C ASN A 104 -11.96 -14.78 -22.05
N TYR A 105 -11.68 -13.60 -21.49
CA TYR A 105 -12.67 -12.55 -21.44
C TYR A 105 -12.08 -11.18 -21.73
N ASN A 106 -12.91 -10.32 -22.29
CA ASN A 106 -12.61 -8.90 -22.53
C ASN A 106 -13.64 -8.07 -21.78
N THR A 107 -13.15 -7.11 -21.02
CA THR A 107 -14.00 -6.17 -20.32
C THR A 107 -13.58 -4.73 -20.59
N LYS A 108 -14.57 -3.85 -20.73
CA LYS A 108 -14.37 -2.42 -20.81
C LYS A 108 -15.49 -1.72 -20.08
N ILE A 109 -15.17 -1.14 -18.94
CA ILE A 109 -16.13 -0.37 -18.14
C ILE A 109 -15.78 1.12 -18.22
N LYS A 110 -16.82 1.94 -18.35
CA LYS A 110 -16.73 3.40 -18.31
C LYS A 110 -17.74 3.90 -17.31
N PHE A 111 -17.33 4.76 -16.40
CA PHE A 111 -18.20 5.23 -15.35
C PHE A 111 -17.72 6.53 -14.75
N LEU A 112 -18.63 7.22 -14.08
CA LEU A 112 -18.37 8.42 -13.32
C LEU A 112 -18.25 8.07 -11.85
N LYS A 113 -17.24 8.65 -11.18
CA LYS A 113 -17.17 8.70 -9.72
C LYS A 113 -17.40 10.13 -9.28
N PHE A 114 -18.14 10.29 -8.21
CA PHE A 114 -18.36 11.58 -7.60
C PHE A 114 -18.29 11.49 -6.09
N GLY A 115 -17.90 12.56 -5.47
CA GLY A 115 -17.80 12.65 -4.03
C GLY A 115 -17.93 14.06 -3.56
N LEU A 116 -18.51 14.23 -2.39
CA LEU A 116 -18.58 15.49 -1.70
C LEU A 116 -18.06 15.33 -0.26
N TYR A 117 -17.51 16.41 0.28
CA TYR A 117 -17.04 16.44 1.66
C TYR A 117 -17.12 17.81 2.25
N ALA A 118 -17.34 17.85 3.57
CA ALA A 118 -17.23 19.06 4.35
C ALA A 118 -16.48 18.80 5.66
N ARG A 119 -15.74 19.79 6.14
CA ARG A 119 -15.00 19.75 7.40
C ARG A 119 -14.97 21.13 8.04
N GLY A 120 -15.21 21.16 9.35
CA GLY A 120 -15.01 22.32 10.21
C GLY A 120 -13.89 22.06 11.20
N GLU A 121 -13.03 23.05 11.40
CA GLU A 121 -11.94 23.05 12.37
C GLU A 121 -12.02 24.30 13.22
N ARG A 122 -11.88 24.17 14.55
CA ARG A 122 -11.82 25.29 15.49
C ARG A 122 -10.95 24.91 16.68
N THR A 123 -10.27 25.91 17.22
CA THR A 123 -9.53 25.80 18.47
C THR A 123 -10.33 26.43 19.61
N PHE A 124 -10.41 25.73 20.73
CA PHE A 124 -11.17 26.11 21.94
C PHE A 124 -10.25 26.20 23.17
N LEU A 125 -10.82 26.68 24.31
CA LEU A 125 -10.16 26.67 25.59
C LEU A 125 -8.82 27.42 25.64
N ASN A 126 -8.79 28.64 25.06
CA ASN A 126 -7.59 29.46 24.95
C ASN A 126 -6.45 28.68 24.28
N ASP A 127 -6.72 28.20 23.06
CA ASP A 127 -5.81 27.46 22.20
C ASP A 127 -5.33 26.09 22.74
N ARG A 128 -6.06 25.53 23.71
CA ARG A 128 -5.70 24.23 24.29
C ARG A 128 -6.37 23.03 23.62
N LEU A 129 -7.50 23.21 22.97
CA LEU A 129 -8.27 22.13 22.33
C LEU A 129 -8.46 22.41 20.84
N ASP A 130 -7.72 21.71 19.99
CA ASP A 130 -7.97 21.69 18.56
C ASP A 130 -9.04 20.64 18.26
N PHE A 131 -10.13 21.07 17.61
CA PHE A 131 -11.28 20.24 17.29
C PHE A 131 -11.51 20.22 15.78
N SER A 132 -11.83 19.06 15.22
CA SER A 132 -12.20 18.92 13.81
C SER A 132 -13.33 17.91 13.67
N ILE A 133 -14.37 18.30 12.92
CA ILE A 133 -15.49 17.44 12.55
C ILE A 133 -15.71 17.53 11.04
N GLY A 134 -16.04 16.42 10.42
CA GLY A 134 -16.31 16.40 8.98
C GLY A 134 -17.01 15.15 8.52
N PHE A 135 -17.40 15.15 7.28
CA PHE A 135 -17.92 13.99 6.59
C PHE A 135 -17.49 13.96 5.13
N ARG A 136 -17.60 12.79 4.55
CA ARG A 136 -17.40 12.53 3.14
C ARG A 136 -18.43 11.52 2.65
N MET A 137 -18.88 11.68 1.41
CA MET A 137 -19.71 10.71 0.70
C MET A 137 -19.12 10.49 -0.68
N ASP A 138 -19.07 9.24 -1.12
CA ASP A 138 -18.57 8.86 -2.45
C ASP A 138 -19.53 7.87 -3.10
N SER A 139 -19.65 7.93 -4.42
CA SER A 139 -20.41 6.97 -5.21
C SER A 139 -19.84 6.87 -6.62
N ASP A 140 -20.29 5.88 -7.36
CA ASP A 140 -20.01 5.72 -8.79
C ASP A 140 -21.26 5.28 -9.56
N SER A 141 -21.17 5.35 -10.88
CA SER A 141 -22.30 5.02 -11.76
C SER A 141 -22.26 3.59 -12.31
N PHE A 142 -21.34 2.76 -11.86
CA PHE A 142 -21.17 1.38 -12.37
C PHE A 142 -21.56 0.31 -11.35
N SER A 143 -21.06 0.44 -10.09
CA SER A 143 -21.37 -0.54 -9.06
C SER A 143 -22.82 -0.40 -8.59
N GLU A 144 -23.49 -1.51 -8.36
CA GLU A 144 -24.87 -1.58 -7.88
C GLU A 144 -24.95 -1.83 -6.37
N GLY A 145 -23.83 -2.22 -5.75
CA GLY A 145 -23.77 -2.60 -4.34
C GLY A 145 -23.73 -1.45 -3.34
N SER A 146 -23.60 -0.19 -3.77
CA SER A 146 -23.49 0.96 -2.86
C SER A 146 -24.00 2.25 -3.46
N SER A 147 -24.78 3.00 -2.67
CA SER A 147 -25.24 4.35 -3.00
C SER A 147 -24.41 5.44 -2.33
N LEU A 148 -24.68 6.70 -2.66
CA LEU A 148 -24.03 7.84 -2.03
C LEU A 148 -24.25 7.90 -0.51
N THR A 149 -25.45 7.58 -0.06
CA THR A 149 -25.84 7.59 1.36
C THR A 149 -25.24 6.43 2.13
N ASP A 150 -25.08 5.26 1.50
CA ASP A 150 -24.47 4.09 2.12
C ASP A 150 -23.01 4.33 2.47
N ASN A 151 -22.33 5.18 1.69
CA ASN A 151 -20.92 5.50 1.85
C ASN A 151 -20.68 6.79 2.69
N PHE A 152 -21.59 7.10 3.63
CA PHE A 152 -21.43 8.22 4.55
C PHE A 152 -20.27 7.98 5.52
N SER A 153 -19.26 8.84 5.46
CA SER A 153 -17.97 8.76 6.14
C SER A 153 -17.79 9.88 7.16
N PRO A 154 -18.42 9.82 8.37
CA PRO A 154 -18.21 10.81 9.43
C PRO A 154 -16.81 10.68 10.03
N ARG A 155 -16.25 11.81 10.45
CA ARG A 155 -14.92 11.89 11.06
C ARG A 155 -14.91 12.93 12.16
N LEU A 156 -14.28 12.60 13.26
CA LEU A 156 -14.11 13.45 14.43
C LEU A 156 -12.67 13.33 14.91
N SER A 157 -12.03 14.44 15.22
CA SER A 157 -10.74 14.42 15.90
C SER A 157 -10.57 15.62 16.81
N PHE A 158 -9.80 15.41 17.89
CA PHE A 158 -9.36 16.47 18.77
C PHE A 158 -7.96 16.21 19.30
N SER A 159 -7.25 17.30 19.56
CA SER A 159 -5.95 17.32 20.18
C SER A 159 -6.00 18.29 21.37
N TYR A 160 -5.74 17.76 22.57
CA TYR A 160 -5.80 18.52 23.80
C TYR A 160 -4.41 18.71 24.40
N LYS A 161 -4.01 19.97 24.61
CA LYS A 161 -2.77 20.36 25.28
C LYS A 161 -2.96 20.19 26.77
N LEU A 162 -2.38 19.15 27.36
CA LEU A 162 -2.49 18.84 28.79
C LEU A 162 -1.78 19.87 29.67
N LYS A 163 -0.73 20.52 29.13
CA LYS A 163 -0.02 21.62 29.79
C LYS A 163 0.02 22.87 28.89
N PRO A 164 0.02 24.07 29.49
CA PRO A 164 0.08 25.34 28.74
C PRO A 164 1.32 25.49 27.83
N ASP A 165 2.43 24.84 28.19
CA ASP A 165 3.70 24.90 27.44
C ASP A 165 3.72 24.08 26.14
N ASN A 166 2.58 23.49 25.73
CA ASN A 166 2.43 22.68 24.53
C ASN A 166 3.32 21.44 24.44
N ARG A 167 4.00 21.07 25.52
CA ARG A 167 4.91 19.92 25.51
C ARG A 167 4.18 18.59 25.51
N PHE A 168 3.01 18.53 26.12
CA PHE A 168 2.27 17.28 26.26
C PHE A 168 0.85 17.42 25.73
N LYS A 169 0.52 16.59 24.70
CA LYS A 169 -0.79 16.59 24.06
C LYS A 169 -1.39 15.19 24.07
N TRP A 170 -2.69 15.14 24.23
CA TRP A 170 -3.51 13.96 24.02
C TRP A 170 -4.30 14.12 22.73
N ASN A 171 -4.24 13.10 21.85
CA ASN A 171 -4.92 13.06 20.59
C ASN A 171 -5.95 11.94 20.55
N LEU A 172 -7.12 12.22 19.96
CA LEU A 172 -8.15 11.22 19.67
C LEU A 172 -8.68 11.46 18.25
N SER A 173 -8.84 10.38 17.48
CA SER A 173 -9.44 10.40 16.16
C SER A 173 -10.36 9.20 15.98
N ILE A 174 -11.59 9.49 15.53
CA ILE A 174 -12.60 8.48 15.20
C ILE A 174 -13.09 8.79 13.79
N GLY A 175 -13.14 7.79 12.93
CA GLY A 175 -13.57 8.02 11.55
C GLY A 175 -14.01 6.77 10.82
N ARG A 176 -14.97 6.94 9.94
CA ARG A 176 -15.40 5.93 8.98
C ARG A 176 -14.87 6.27 7.60
N TYR A 177 -14.42 5.25 6.91
CA TYR A 177 -13.83 5.37 5.57
C TYR A 177 -14.43 4.30 4.66
N TYR A 178 -14.67 4.67 3.41
CA TYR A 178 -15.09 3.76 2.36
C TYR A 178 -14.09 3.76 1.22
N LYS A 179 -13.88 2.57 0.64
CA LYS A 179 -13.04 2.38 -0.53
C LYS A 179 -13.83 1.57 -1.56
N MET A 180 -13.98 2.14 -2.76
CA MET A 180 -14.56 1.46 -3.91
C MET A 180 -13.78 0.15 -4.19
N PRO A 181 -14.46 -0.94 -4.61
CA PRO A 181 -13.81 -2.13 -5.15
C PRO A 181 -12.84 -1.79 -6.28
N THR A 182 -11.79 -2.58 -6.45
CA THR A 182 -10.84 -2.36 -7.56
C THR A 182 -11.53 -2.57 -8.92
N TYR A 183 -11.02 -1.91 -9.96
CA TYR A 183 -11.59 -2.07 -11.30
C TYR A 183 -11.45 -3.50 -11.82
N THR A 184 -10.39 -4.21 -11.42
CA THR A 184 -10.20 -5.63 -11.70
C THR A 184 -11.38 -6.46 -11.18
N MET A 185 -11.80 -6.19 -9.93
CA MET A 185 -12.96 -6.89 -9.34
C MET A 185 -14.24 -6.56 -10.07
N LEU A 186 -14.55 -5.27 -10.26
CA LEU A 186 -15.78 -4.83 -10.92
C LEU A 186 -15.87 -5.25 -12.38
N GLY A 187 -14.74 -5.31 -13.06
CA GLY A 187 -14.63 -5.71 -14.47
C GLY A 187 -14.60 -7.21 -14.70
N TYR A 188 -14.57 -8.03 -13.65
CA TYR A 188 -14.52 -9.48 -13.82
C TYR A 188 -15.81 -10.04 -14.44
N LYS A 189 -15.64 -10.87 -15.46
CA LYS A 189 -16.72 -11.53 -16.19
C LYS A 189 -16.53 -13.04 -16.20
N ASP A 190 -17.64 -13.75 -16.20
CA ASP A 190 -17.68 -15.18 -16.50
C ASP A 190 -17.49 -15.44 -18.01
N ASN A 191 -17.45 -16.71 -18.39
CA ASN A 191 -17.33 -17.13 -19.79
C ASN A 191 -18.56 -16.75 -20.65
N ASN A 192 -19.69 -16.40 -20.04
CA ASN A 192 -20.92 -15.96 -20.70
C ASN A 192 -20.94 -14.42 -20.89
N GLY A 193 -19.93 -13.71 -20.37
CA GLY A 193 -19.82 -12.26 -20.47
C GLY A 193 -20.57 -11.48 -19.39
N ASN A 194 -21.07 -12.14 -18.33
CA ASN A 194 -21.77 -11.48 -17.22
C ASN A 194 -20.77 -10.90 -16.21
N TYR A 195 -21.02 -9.68 -15.73
CA TYR A 195 -20.27 -9.09 -14.64
C TYR A 195 -20.67 -9.71 -13.30
N LEU A 196 -19.80 -10.53 -12.70
CA LEU A 196 -20.13 -11.26 -11.48
C LEU A 196 -20.03 -10.39 -10.22
N ASN A 197 -19.23 -9.34 -10.24
CA ASN A 197 -18.92 -8.55 -9.05
C ASN A 197 -19.53 -7.13 -9.08
N LYS A 198 -20.52 -6.88 -9.94
CA LYS A 198 -21.12 -5.56 -10.10
C LYS A 198 -21.86 -5.08 -8.85
N GLU A 199 -22.41 -6.01 -8.06
CA GLU A 199 -23.09 -5.76 -6.79
C GLU A 199 -22.15 -5.62 -5.59
N SER A 200 -20.82 -5.61 -5.82
CA SER A 200 -19.85 -5.46 -4.74
C SER A 200 -19.99 -4.13 -4.04
N LYS A 201 -20.01 -4.18 -2.71
CA LYS A 201 -20.09 -3.00 -1.85
C LYS A 201 -18.75 -2.31 -1.69
N TYR A 202 -18.75 -1.03 -1.38
CA TYR A 202 -17.55 -0.32 -0.94
C TYR A 202 -17.05 -0.92 0.37
N THR A 203 -15.77 -1.27 0.41
CA THR A 203 -15.13 -1.74 1.65
C THR A 203 -15.18 -0.64 2.69
N ARG A 204 -15.74 -0.93 3.86
CA ARG A 204 -15.86 -0.01 4.99
C ARG A 204 -14.76 -0.28 6.01
N SER A 205 -14.19 0.80 6.56
CA SER A 205 -13.23 0.74 7.67
C SER A 205 -13.57 1.80 8.72
N ASP A 206 -13.85 1.37 9.95
CA ASP A 206 -14.05 2.23 11.12
C ASP A 206 -12.74 2.28 11.90
N HIS A 207 -12.17 3.48 12.10
CA HIS A 207 -10.89 3.71 12.75
C HIS A 207 -11.11 4.40 14.11
N TYR A 208 -10.41 3.92 15.12
CA TYR A 208 -10.31 4.49 16.45
C TYR A 208 -8.83 4.60 16.79
N VAL A 209 -8.35 5.82 16.99
CA VAL A 209 -6.93 6.08 17.29
C VAL A 209 -6.86 7.04 18.46
N THR A 210 -6.06 6.72 19.47
CA THR A 210 -5.78 7.61 20.59
C THR A 210 -4.32 7.51 20.99
N GLY A 211 -3.74 8.60 21.46
CA GLY A 211 -2.34 8.59 21.85
C GLY A 211 -1.86 9.89 22.46
N PHE A 212 -0.61 9.88 22.85
CA PHE A 212 0.06 11.00 23.47
C PHE A 212 1.24 11.46 22.63
N GLU A 213 1.42 12.77 22.55
CA GLU A 213 2.56 13.43 21.95
C GLU A 213 3.31 14.20 23.04
N TYR A 214 4.61 13.97 23.12
CA TYR A 214 5.51 14.70 23.99
C TYR A 214 6.61 15.41 23.19
N ASN A 215 6.66 16.74 23.28
CA ASN A 215 7.68 17.58 22.67
C ASN A 215 8.70 17.94 23.77
N SER A 216 9.82 17.22 23.84
CA SER A 216 10.85 17.49 24.85
C SER A 216 11.59 18.81 24.58
N SER A 217 11.63 19.21 23.31
CA SER A 217 12.19 20.48 22.83
C SER A 217 11.55 20.86 21.48
N ASN A 218 11.89 22.01 20.94
CA ASN A 218 11.47 22.43 19.60
C ASN A 218 12.02 21.51 18.46
N SER A 219 13.00 20.68 18.79
CA SER A 219 13.64 19.78 17.85
C SER A 219 13.35 18.30 18.07
N SER A 220 12.68 17.92 19.17
CA SER A 220 12.50 16.50 19.51
C SER A 220 11.07 16.21 19.97
N ARG A 221 10.49 15.15 19.41
CA ARG A 221 9.11 14.71 19.59
C ARG A 221 9.04 13.20 19.75
N ILE A 222 8.22 12.76 20.71
CA ILE A 222 7.82 11.36 20.88
C ILE A 222 6.31 11.28 20.76
N THR A 223 5.80 10.30 20.00
CA THR A 223 4.36 9.94 19.99
C THR A 223 4.20 8.48 20.32
N ILE A 224 3.16 8.15 21.09
CA ILE A 224 2.72 6.78 21.38
C ILE A 224 1.23 6.75 21.13
N GLU A 225 0.79 5.91 20.17
CA GLU A 225 -0.59 5.83 19.75
C GLU A 225 -1.07 4.39 19.76
N GLY A 226 -2.26 4.16 20.33
CA GLY A 226 -3.00 2.92 20.18
C GLY A 226 -4.04 3.07 19.08
N PHE A 227 -4.19 2.06 18.24
CA PHE A 227 -5.18 2.07 17.18
C PHE A 227 -5.97 0.77 17.11
N TYR A 228 -7.25 0.91 16.71
CA TYR A 228 -8.13 -0.19 16.36
C TYR A 228 -8.87 0.17 15.07
N LYS A 229 -8.76 -0.69 14.05
CA LYS A 229 -9.43 -0.56 12.74
C LYS A 229 -10.32 -1.77 12.55
N ARG A 230 -11.61 -1.54 12.38
CA ARG A 230 -12.60 -2.58 12.07
C ARG A 230 -13.00 -2.46 10.61
N TYR A 231 -12.89 -3.56 9.88
CA TYR A 231 -13.30 -3.66 8.48
C TYR A 231 -14.59 -4.44 8.35
N SER A 232 -15.43 -4.03 7.41
CA SER A 232 -16.64 -4.73 6.99
C SER A 232 -16.84 -4.54 5.49
N GLN A 233 -17.69 -5.34 4.89
CA GLN A 233 -17.86 -5.37 3.43
C GLN A 233 -16.52 -5.61 2.71
N TYR A 234 -15.64 -6.40 3.34
CA TYR A 234 -14.35 -6.71 2.76
C TYR A 234 -14.48 -7.85 1.74
N PRO A 235 -13.80 -7.79 0.57
CA PRO A 235 -13.93 -8.81 -0.45
C PRO A 235 -13.36 -10.16 0.01
N VAL A 236 -14.14 -11.22 -0.20
CA VAL A 236 -13.78 -12.63 0.04
C VAL A 236 -13.86 -13.38 -1.27
N SER A 237 -12.83 -14.13 -1.62
CA SER A 237 -12.79 -15.02 -2.78
C SER A 237 -13.82 -16.14 -2.62
N LEU A 238 -14.65 -16.35 -3.64
CA LEU A 238 -15.57 -17.50 -3.71
C LEU A 238 -14.89 -18.76 -4.27
N ILE A 239 -13.66 -18.64 -4.77
CA ILE A 239 -12.86 -19.78 -5.25
C ILE A 239 -12.05 -20.35 -4.08
N ASP A 240 -11.30 -19.49 -3.37
CA ASP A 240 -10.38 -19.93 -2.33
C ASP A 240 -10.96 -19.83 -0.92
N ASN A 241 -12.18 -19.28 -0.77
CA ASN A 241 -12.92 -19.14 0.49
C ASN A 241 -12.22 -18.25 1.54
N VAL A 242 -11.23 -17.44 1.13
CA VAL A 242 -10.47 -16.54 2.00
C VAL A 242 -10.61 -15.08 1.57
N SER A 243 -10.39 -14.16 2.51
CA SER A 243 -10.38 -12.73 2.19
C SER A 243 -9.27 -12.39 1.20
N LEU A 244 -9.51 -11.42 0.30
CA LEU A 244 -8.44 -10.88 -0.54
C LEU A 244 -7.29 -10.26 0.26
N ALA A 245 -7.49 -9.94 1.55
CA ALA A 245 -6.43 -9.53 2.47
C ALA A 245 -5.51 -10.68 2.91
N ASN A 246 -5.92 -11.92 2.68
CA ASN A 246 -5.15 -13.14 2.93
C ASN A 246 -4.42 -13.65 1.69
N LYS A 247 -4.66 -13.00 0.52
CA LYS A 247 -4.02 -13.26 -0.78
C LYS A 247 -3.00 -12.15 -1.09
N GLY A 248 -2.25 -12.25 -2.18
CA GLY A 248 -1.36 -11.18 -2.66
C GLY A 248 0.07 -11.27 -2.16
N GLY A 249 0.52 -12.46 -1.76
CA GLY A 249 1.92 -12.71 -1.44
C GLY A 249 2.83 -12.89 -2.67
N GLY A 250 2.25 -12.94 -3.88
CA GLY A 250 2.95 -13.17 -5.15
C GLY A 250 2.64 -12.10 -6.20
N PHE A 251 2.90 -12.45 -7.46
CA PHE A 251 2.65 -11.59 -8.63
C PHE A 251 1.29 -11.88 -9.29
N GLU A 252 0.28 -12.25 -8.50
CA GLU A 252 -1.07 -12.50 -9.01
C GLU A 252 -1.88 -11.21 -9.19
N VAL A 253 -2.82 -11.24 -10.12
CA VAL A 253 -3.82 -10.18 -10.31
C VAL A 253 -4.97 -10.42 -9.34
N LEU A 254 -5.02 -9.66 -8.24
CA LEU A 254 -6.05 -9.81 -7.22
C LEU A 254 -7.42 -9.32 -7.68
N GLY A 255 -8.46 -10.09 -7.33
CA GLY A 255 -9.84 -9.73 -7.59
C GLY A 255 -10.33 -10.06 -9.01
N ASN A 256 -9.51 -10.76 -9.81
CA ASN A 256 -9.90 -11.30 -11.11
C ASN A 256 -10.63 -12.64 -10.95
N GLU A 257 -11.63 -12.66 -10.09
CA GLU A 257 -12.37 -13.83 -9.61
C GLU A 257 -13.72 -13.42 -9.04
N PRO A 258 -14.69 -14.35 -8.90
CA PRO A 258 -15.95 -14.06 -8.21
C PRO A 258 -15.68 -13.82 -6.74
N ILE A 259 -16.30 -12.76 -6.18
CA ILE A 259 -16.14 -12.36 -4.79
C ILE A 259 -17.49 -12.13 -4.10
N SER A 260 -17.50 -12.31 -2.76
CA SER A 260 -18.52 -11.77 -1.85
C SER A 260 -17.99 -10.51 -1.15
N SER A 261 -18.88 -9.58 -0.80
CA SER A 261 -18.58 -8.39 0.00
C SER A 261 -18.97 -8.55 1.48
N ASP A 262 -18.99 -9.77 2.02
CA ASP A 262 -19.45 -10.05 3.38
C ASP A 262 -18.33 -10.20 4.40
N GLY A 263 -17.08 -10.12 3.93
CA GLY A 263 -15.90 -10.26 4.77
C GLY A 263 -15.78 -9.16 5.83
N LYS A 264 -15.19 -9.54 6.96
CA LYS A 264 -14.87 -8.67 8.08
C LYS A 264 -13.36 -8.69 8.31
N GLY A 265 -12.85 -7.66 8.96
CA GLY A 265 -11.45 -7.60 9.36
C GLY A 265 -11.25 -6.77 10.60
N LYS A 266 -10.10 -6.95 11.22
CA LYS A 266 -9.64 -6.12 12.34
C LYS A 266 -8.13 -5.99 12.30
N THR A 267 -7.66 -4.76 12.51
CA THR A 267 -6.25 -4.47 12.71
C THR A 267 -6.11 -3.58 13.93
N TYR A 268 -5.27 -3.96 14.88
CA TYR A 268 -5.07 -3.21 16.11
C TYR A 268 -3.65 -3.33 16.60
N GLY A 269 -3.19 -2.31 17.30
CA GLY A 269 -1.82 -2.28 17.77
C GLY A 269 -1.43 -0.97 18.44
N ILE A 270 -0.12 -0.83 18.64
CA ILE A 270 0.51 0.36 19.22
C ILE A 270 1.61 0.82 18.26
N GLU A 271 1.66 2.12 18.04
CA GLU A 271 2.72 2.77 17.27
C GLU A 271 3.50 3.75 18.17
N THR A 272 4.81 3.71 18.08
CA THR A 272 5.70 4.65 18.74
C THR A 272 6.58 5.32 17.71
N LEU A 273 6.64 6.64 17.73
CA LEU A 273 7.53 7.43 16.88
C LEU A 273 8.40 8.34 17.77
N TYR A 274 9.70 8.27 17.58
CA TYR A 274 10.64 9.27 18.05
C TYR A 274 11.22 10.02 16.86
N GLN A 275 11.15 11.34 16.90
CA GLN A 275 11.73 12.21 15.88
C GLN A 275 12.65 13.23 16.53
N GLN A 276 13.87 13.30 16.04
CA GLN A 276 14.85 14.33 16.38
C GLN A 276 15.21 15.10 15.10
N LYS A 277 14.80 16.37 14.99
CA LYS A 277 15.34 17.29 14.00
C LYS A 277 16.81 17.58 14.33
N LEU A 278 17.57 18.01 13.35
CA LEU A 278 18.98 18.35 13.60
C LEU A 278 19.14 19.26 14.81
N ASN A 279 19.77 18.73 15.85
CA ASN A 279 20.12 19.45 17.06
C ASN A 279 21.60 19.17 17.35
N LYS A 280 22.40 20.23 17.40
CA LYS A 280 23.87 20.14 17.39
C LYS A 280 24.33 19.31 16.17
N ASN A 281 24.49 18.01 16.35
CA ASN A 281 25.11 17.12 15.36
C ASN A 281 24.22 15.95 14.96
N PHE A 282 23.18 15.61 15.76
CA PHE A 282 22.34 14.43 15.55
C PHE A 282 20.98 14.79 14.99
N TYR A 283 20.49 13.98 14.07
CA TYR A 283 19.09 13.95 13.61
C TYR A 283 18.67 12.52 13.34
N GLY A 284 17.36 12.23 13.47
CA GLY A 284 16.87 10.89 13.18
C GLY A 284 15.38 10.72 13.45
N VAL A 285 14.85 9.64 12.89
CA VAL A 285 13.50 9.16 13.13
C VAL A 285 13.59 7.67 13.46
N PHE A 286 12.95 7.28 14.54
CA PHE A 286 12.74 5.90 14.93
C PHE A 286 11.24 5.63 15.02
N ALA A 287 10.76 4.62 14.34
CA ALA A 287 9.38 4.19 14.41
C ALA A 287 9.31 2.69 14.76
N TYR A 288 8.40 2.36 15.65
CA TYR A 288 8.07 0.99 16.02
C TYR A 288 6.56 0.80 16.03
N THR A 289 6.11 -0.28 15.37
CA THR A 289 4.71 -0.69 15.37
C THR A 289 4.62 -2.14 15.83
N PHE A 290 3.76 -2.38 16.82
CA PHE A 290 3.31 -3.72 17.19
C PHE A 290 1.83 -3.85 16.82
N PHE A 291 1.44 -4.86 16.02
CA PHE A 291 0.08 -4.97 15.55
C PHE A 291 -0.36 -6.40 15.21
N TYR A 292 -1.67 -6.56 15.17
CA TYR A 292 -2.35 -7.73 14.65
C TYR A 292 -3.24 -7.31 13.48
N SER A 293 -3.28 -8.11 12.41
CA SER A 293 -4.13 -7.89 11.24
C SER A 293 -4.76 -9.20 10.80
N ARG A 294 -6.09 -9.29 10.94
CA ARG A 294 -6.84 -10.52 10.65
C ARG A 294 -8.09 -10.20 9.85
N PHE A 295 -8.42 -11.08 8.89
CA PHE A 295 -9.61 -10.99 8.06
C PHE A 295 -10.32 -12.33 8.01
N THR A 296 -11.65 -12.30 7.82
CA THR A 296 -12.44 -13.51 7.86
C THR A 296 -12.41 -14.29 6.56
N SER A 297 -12.37 -15.62 6.65
CA SER A 297 -12.77 -16.53 5.59
C SER A 297 -14.26 -16.37 5.27
N ILE A 298 -14.75 -17.09 4.28
CA ILE A 298 -16.19 -17.16 3.95
C ILE A 298 -17.00 -17.76 5.11
N GLU A 299 -16.41 -18.65 5.89
CA GLU A 299 -17.01 -19.29 7.07
C GLU A 299 -17.01 -18.37 8.30
N GLY A 300 -16.37 -17.20 8.21
CA GLY A 300 -16.29 -16.22 9.29
C GLY A 300 -15.11 -16.41 10.24
N GLU A 301 -14.20 -17.34 9.98
CA GLU A 301 -12.98 -17.54 10.75
C GLU A 301 -11.97 -16.41 10.50
N TYR A 302 -11.38 -15.85 11.58
CA TYR A 302 -10.36 -14.81 11.49
C TYR A 302 -8.97 -15.37 11.21
N LEU A 303 -8.51 -15.26 9.97
CA LEU A 303 -7.20 -15.68 9.51
C LEU A 303 -6.23 -14.49 9.45
N PRO A 304 -4.91 -14.69 9.63
CA PRO A 304 -3.93 -13.60 9.54
C PRO A 304 -3.84 -13.07 8.11
N SER A 305 -3.72 -11.75 7.95
CA SER A 305 -3.42 -11.16 6.64
C SER A 305 -1.98 -11.43 6.23
N VAL A 306 -1.69 -11.33 4.93
CA VAL A 306 -0.32 -11.54 4.39
C VAL A 306 0.72 -10.55 4.95
N TRP A 307 0.30 -9.43 5.51
CA TRP A 307 1.17 -8.43 6.13
C TRP A 307 1.19 -8.45 7.67
N ASP A 308 0.57 -9.47 8.32
CA ASP A 308 0.54 -9.60 9.79
C ASP A 308 1.92 -10.03 10.36
N SER A 309 2.91 -9.18 10.22
CA SER A 309 4.29 -9.41 10.66
C SER A 309 4.50 -9.17 12.16
N ARG A 310 3.51 -8.69 12.88
CA ARG A 310 3.52 -8.33 14.31
C ARG A 310 4.39 -7.12 14.64
N HIS A 311 5.64 -7.11 14.21
CA HIS A 311 6.62 -6.10 14.56
C HIS A 311 7.16 -5.41 13.31
N LEU A 312 7.11 -4.10 13.28
CA LEU A 312 7.78 -3.28 12.28
C LEU A 312 8.67 -2.28 13.01
N ILE A 313 9.93 -2.20 12.61
CA ILE A 313 10.88 -1.19 13.10
C ILE A 313 11.46 -0.47 11.88
N SER A 314 11.56 0.83 12.00
CA SER A 314 12.23 1.70 11.04
C SER A 314 13.06 2.72 11.78
N PHE A 315 14.33 2.81 11.43
CA PHE A 315 15.23 3.87 11.87
C PHE A 315 15.88 4.51 10.65
N SER A 316 15.97 5.83 10.68
CA SER A 316 16.76 6.60 9.72
C SER A 316 17.34 7.81 10.44
N GLY A 317 18.64 8.00 10.38
CA GLY A 317 19.28 9.12 11.05
C GLY A 317 20.73 9.30 10.67
N GLY A 318 21.29 10.43 11.11
CA GLY A 318 22.66 10.75 10.83
C GLY A 318 23.30 11.62 11.91
N TYR A 319 24.60 11.61 11.88
CA TYR A 319 25.45 12.41 12.77
C TYR A 319 26.42 13.23 11.96
N LYS A 320 26.36 14.57 12.11
CA LYS A 320 27.27 15.51 11.48
C LYS A 320 28.53 15.65 12.28
N LEU A 321 29.62 15.28 11.68
CA LEU A 321 30.96 15.39 12.23
C LEU A 321 31.61 16.75 11.87
N LYS A 322 32.76 17.05 12.47
CA LYS A 322 33.55 18.22 12.10
C LYS A 322 34.00 18.18 10.64
N LYS A 323 34.33 19.34 10.07
CA LYS A 323 34.81 19.49 8.68
C LYS A 323 33.83 18.95 7.62
N ASN A 324 32.50 19.08 7.85
CA ASN A 324 31.43 18.66 6.92
C ASN A 324 31.46 17.16 6.54
N TRP A 325 31.87 16.29 7.45
CA TRP A 325 31.63 14.88 7.37
C TRP A 325 30.25 14.55 7.96
N GLU A 326 29.59 13.57 7.40
CA GLU A 326 28.32 13.04 7.92
C GLU A 326 28.32 11.51 7.81
N ILE A 327 27.85 10.85 8.86
CA ILE A 327 27.59 9.40 8.87
C ILE A 327 26.10 9.24 9.05
N SER A 328 25.45 8.50 8.19
CA SER A 328 24.02 8.20 8.29
C SER A 328 23.77 6.70 8.18
N ALA A 329 22.68 6.25 8.81
CA ALA A 329 22.27 4.86 8.79
C ALA A 329 20.75 4.77 8.62
N ARG A 330 20.32 3.70 7.97
CA ARG A 330 18.94 3.28 7.87
C ARG A 330 18.83 1.82 8.29
N TRP A 331 17.86 1.50 9.12
CA TRP A 331 17.56 0.15 9.54
C TRP A 331 16.07 -0.12 9.41
N ARG A 332 15.73 -1.27 8.85
CA ARG A 332 14.37 -1.76 8.67
C ARG A 332 14.29 -3.19 9.14
N PHE A 333 13.30 -3.46 9.97
CA PHE A 333 13.00 -4.78 10.49
C PHE A 333 11.50 -5.06 10.36
N SER A 334 11.16 -6.26 9.92
CA SER A 334 9.81 -6.80 9.97
C SER A 334 9.85 -8.19 10.60
N GLY A 335 8.92 -8.46 11.48
CA GLY A 335 8.74 -9.78 12.05
C GLY A 335 8.34 -10.83 11.01
N LYS A 336 8.14 -12.06 11.44
CA LYS A 336 7.75 -13.18 10.57
C LYS A 336 6.36 -12.94 9.97
N THR A 337 6.27 -12.90 8.63
CA THR A 337 5.02 -12.71 7.88
C THR A 337 4.35 -14.05 7.57
N PRO A 338 3.02 -14.19 7.75
CA PRO A 338 2.28 -15.34 7.27
C PRO A 338 2.38 -15.47 5.76
N PHE A 339 2.45 -16.69 5.25
CA PHE A 339 2.30 -16.97 3.83
C PHE A 339 1.54 -18.29 3.61
N VAL A 340 1.06 -18.48 2.39
CA VAL A 340 0.33 -19.69 2.00
C VAL A 340 1.30 -20.65 1.31
N PRO A 341 1.48 -21.88 1.80
CA PRO A 341 2.35 -22.84 1.15
C PRO A 341 1.78 -23.32 -0.18
N VAL A 342 2.65 -23.81 -1.05
CA VAL A 342 2.28 -24.38 -2.34
C VAL A 342 1.61 -25.74 -2.13
N ASN A 343 0.48 -25.97 -2.81
CA ASN A 343 -0.11 -27.29 -2.97
C ASN A 343 0.65 -28.06 -4.06
N ILE A 344 1.57 -28.92 -3.66
CA ILE A 344 2.49 -29.63 -4.56
C ILE A 344 1.73 -30.45 -5.61
N ASN A 345 0.72 -31.21 -5.20
CA ASN A 345 -0.02 -32.09 -6.11
C ASN A 345 -0.84 -31.29 -7.12
N ALA A 346 -1.57 -30.27 -6.68
CA ALA A 346 -2.35 -29.42 -7.57
C ALA A 346 -1.43 -28.63 -8.51
N THR A 347 -0.31 -28.11 -8.02
CA THR A 347 0.66 -27.41 -8.85
C THR A 347 1.30 -28.30 -9.91
N LEU A 348 1.61 -29.58 -9.58
CA LEU A 348 2.17 -30.50 -10.55
C LEU A 348 1.23 -30.73 -11.75
N VAL A 349 -0.08 -30.83 -11.49
CA VAL A 349 -1.11 -30.99 -12.53
C VAL A 349 -1.27 -29.72 -13.38
N SER A 350 -1.17 -28.54 -12.75
CA SER A 350 -1.44 -27.24 -13.36
C SER A 350 -0.20 -26.51 -13.84
N TYR A 351 0.99 -27.13 -13.68
CA TYR A 351 2.27 -26.47 -14.01
C TYR A 351 2.27 -25.84 -15.41
N PRO A 352 2.76 -24.60 -15.59
CA PRO A 352 3.56 -23.78 -14.66
C PRO A 352 2.74 -22.90 -13.70
N GLU A 353 1.41 -23.07 -13.58
CA GLU A 353 0.61 -22.38 -12.58
C GLU A 353 0.91 -22.92 -11.19
N ILE A 354 1.22 -22.03 -10.23
CA ILE A 354 1.46 -22.40 -8.82
C ILE A 354 0.13 -22.30 -8.07
N ILE A 355 -0.32 -23.42 -7.55
CA ILE A 355 -1.55 -23.50 -6.75
C ILE A 355 -1.19 -23.42 -5.27
N LEU A 356 -1.77 -22.46 -4.57
CA LEU A 356 -1.55 -22.25 -3.14
C LEU A 356 -2.57 -23.04 -2.31
N ASP A 357 -2.11 -23.54 -1.15
CA ASP A 357 -2.95 -24.28 -0.20
C ASP A 357 -3.51 -23.33 0.87
N TYR A 358 -4.62 -22.66 0.55
CA TYR A 358 -5.25 -21.70 1.46
C TYR A 358 -5.79 -22.34 2.75
N GLN A 359 -6.00 -23.65 2.80
CA GLN A 359 -6.37 -24.35 4.04
C GLN A 359 -5.22 -24.31 5.09
N LYS A 360 -4.00 -24.11 4.63
CA LYS A 360 -2.81 -23.96 5.49
C LYS A 360 -2.41 -22.51 5.75
N LEU A 361 -3.26 -21.55 5.44
CA LEU A 361 -2.99 -20.14 5.69
C LEU A 361 -2.72 -19.88 7.18
N GLY A 362 -1.61 -19.21 7.47
CA GLY A 362 -1.18 -18.85 8.83
C GLY A 362 -0.45 -19.96 9.60
N THR A 363 -0.36 -21.20 9.08
CA THR A 363 0.41 -22.29 9.69
C THR A 363 1.91 -22.11 9.44
N VAL A 364 2.28 -21.48 8.34
CA VAL A 364 3.66 -21.23 7.92
C VAL A 364 3.95 -19.72 7.89
N LYS A 365 5.18 -19.36 8.23
CA LYS A 365 5.63 -17.97 8.22
C LYS A 365 7.00 -17.86 7.57
N LEU A 366 7.20 -16.79 6.81
CA LEU A 366 8.52 -16.40 6.34
C LEU A 366 9.42 -15.99 7.51
N ASN A 367 10.72 -16.05 7.30
CA ASN A 367 11.70 -15.52 8.25
C ASN A 367 11.53 -13.99 8.42
N THR A 368 12.16 -13.45 9.45
CA THR A 368 12.19 -12.01 9.68
C THR A 368 12.94 -11.30 8.56
N PHE A 369 12.41 -10.14 8.13
CA PHE A 369 13.16 -9.22 7.29
C PHE A 369 14.01 -8.30 8.17
N ASN A 370 15.30 -8.19 7.85
CA ASN A 370 16.23 -7.33 8.58
C ASN A 370 17.24 -6.75 7.59
N GLN A 371 17.24 -5.45 7.39
CA GLN A 371 18.16 -4.77 6.47
C GLN A 371 18.65 -3.48 7.10
N ALA A 372 19.95 -3.27 7.05
CA ALA A 372 20.55 -2.01 7.44
C ALA A 372 21.53 -1.52 6.37
N ASP A 373 21.53 -0.21 6.19
CA ASP A 373 22.36 0.51 5.23
C ASP A 373 23.17 1.58 5.99
N ILE A 374 24.39 1.81 5.57
CA ILE A 374 25.27 2.84 6.13
C ILE A 374 25.82 3.72 5.01
N ARG A 375 25.94 5.01 5.28
CA ARG A 375 26.44 5.98 4.31
C ARG A 375 27.34 7.01 4.97
N PHE A 376 28.42 7.34 4.30
CA PHE A 376 29.40 8.34 4.64
C PHE A 376 29.39 9.43 3.60
N ASP A 377 29.22 10.67 4.02
CA ASP A 377 29.21 11.86 3.17
C ASP A 377 30.35 12.81 3.55
N LYS A 378 30.93 13.41 2.53
CA LYS A 378 31.89 14.53 2.69
C LYS A 378 31.48 15.67 1.79
N LYS A 379 31.18 16.83 2.40
CA LYS A 379 30.76 18.03 1.67
C LYS A 379 31.87 19.09 1.68
N TRP A 380 32.13 19.69 0.52
CA TRP A 380 32.97 20.87 0.34
C TRP A 380 32.11 22.02 -0.17
N ASN A 381 32.12 23.14 0.55
CA ASN A 381 31.41 24.35 0.15
C ASN A 381 32.41 25.31 -0.51
N LEU A 382 32.24 25.57 -1.80
CA LEU A 382 32.99 26.48 -2.60
C LEU A 382 32.19 27.79 -2.78
N LYS A 383 32.81 28.86 -3.32
CA LYS A 383 32.18 30.18 -3.40
C LYS A 383 30.87 30.21 -4.20
N LYS A 384 30.74 29.40 -5.22
CA LYS A 384 29.55 29.38 -6.13
C LYS A 384 28.85 28.03 -6.24
N LEU A 385 29.46 26.98 -5.70
CA LEU A 385 28.89 25.63 -5.75
C LEU A 385 29.25 24.84 -4.49
N SER A 386 28.50 23.79 -4.20
CA SER A 386 28.91 22.80 -3.22
C SER A 386 29.06 21.43 -3.86
N PHE A 387 30.06 20.68 -3.41
CA PHE A 387 30.36 19.33 -3.86
C PHE A 387 30.17 18.35 -2.70
N ASN A 388 29.37 17.34 -2.87
CA ASN A 388 29.16 16.26 -1.88
C ASN A 388 29.55 14.92 -2.50
N LEU A 389 30.58 14.27 -1.94
CA LEU A 389 30.98 12.90 -2.27
C LEU A 389 30.38 11.97 -1.23
N TYR A 390 29.80 10.84 -1.66
CA TYR A 390 29.31 9.85 -0.73
C TYR A 390 29.78 8.44 -1.08
N PHE A 391 29.92 7.62 -0.02
CA PHE A 391 30.08 6.18 -0.08
C PHE A 391 28.99 5.52 0.74
N GLN A 392 28.24 4.59 0.15
CA GLN A 392 27.13 3.88 0.79
C GLN A 392 27.31 2.37 0.64
N ILE A 393 26.94 1.63 1.68
CA ILE A 393 26.82 0.17 1.64
C ILE A 393 25.38 -0.16 2.00
N GLU A 394 24.62 -0.69 1.05
CA GLU A 394 23.30 -1.26 1.31
C GLU A 394 23.43 -2.71 1.80
N ASN A 395 22.52 -3.10 2.69
CA ASN A 395 22.54 -4.42 3.33
C ASN A 395 23.89 -4.76 3.99
N PHE A 396 24.50 -3.82 4.74
CA PHE A 396 25.80 -4.04 5.35
C PHE A 396 25.81 -5.16 6.42
N LEU A 397 24.62 -5.55 6.95
CA LEU A 397 24.47 -6.69 7.86
C LEU A 397 24.47 -8.05 7.13
N VAL A 398 24.53 -8.06 5.80
CA VAL A 398 24.59 -9.29 4.97
C VAL A 398 23.42 -10.23 5.27
N GLN A 399 22.20 -9.67 5.39
CA GLN A 399 20.99 -10.45 5.67
C GLN A 399 20.24 -10.78 4.39
N SER A 400 19.76 -12.03 4.31
CA SER A 400 18.89 -12.46 3.21
C SER A 400 17.48 -11.85 3.34
N ILE A 401 16.91 -11.46 2.22
CA ILE A 401 15.49 -11.07 2.14
C ILE A 401 14.65 -12.35 2.13
N PRO A 402 13.68 -12.51 3.07
CA PRO A 402 12.87 -13.71 3.11
C PRO A 402 11.88 -13.76 1.93
N PHE A 403 11.89 -14.88 1.21
CA PHE A 403 10.95 -15.17 0.12
C PHE A 403 10.26 -16.51 0.34
N PRO A 404 9.03 -16.72 -0.18
CA PRO A 404 8.44 -18.04 -0.28
C PRO A 404 9.33 -19.00 -1.08
N LYS A 405 9.25 -20.27 -0.78
CA LYS A 405 9.91 -21.31 -1.56
C LYS A 405 9.37 -21.34 -2.98
N GLU A 406 10.26 -21.40 -3.96
CA GLU A 406 9.93 -21.55 -5.37
C GLU A 406 10.04 -23.02 -5.76
N TYR A 407 9.19 -23.49 -6.67
CA TYR A 407 9.17 -24.86 -7.14
C TYR A 407 9.26 -24.90 -8.65
N GLY A 408 9.99 -25.90 -9.17
CA GLY A 408 10.09 -26.18 -10.59
C GLY A 408 9.97 -27.67 -10.88
N LEU A 409 9.77 -28.05 -12.13
CA LEU A 409 9.84 -29.45 -12.54
C LEU A 409 11.24 -29.99 -12.39
N ASN A 410 11.33 -31.23 -11.90
CA ASN A 410 12.61 -31.92 -11.73
C ASN A 410 13.24 -32.22 -13.10
N ARG A 411 14.52 -31.85 -13.24
CA ARG A 411 15.29 -32.01 -14.49
C ARG A 411 16.62 -32.69 -14.18
N ASP A 412 17.12 -33.44 -15.14
CA ASP A 412 18.48 -33.99 -15.09
C ASP A 412 19.55 -32.92 -15.33
N GLN A 413 20.81 -33.31 -15.31
CA GLN A 413 21.95 -32.41 -15.54
C GLN A 413 21.97 -31.81 -16.95
N SER A 414 21.31 -32.44 -17.92
CA SER A 414 21.17 -31.96 -19.29
C SER A 414 19.93 -31.10 -19.51
N GLY A 415 19.12 -30.88 -18.46
CA GLY A 415 17.92 -30.04 -18.51
C GLY A 415 16.65 -30.78 -18.96
N PHE A 416 16.69 -32.10 -19.20
CA PHE A 416 15.53 -32.90 -19.55
C PHE A 416 14.67 -33.22 -18.32
N LEU A 417 13.35 -33.30 -18.53
CA LEU A 417 12.39 -33.65 -17.46
C LEU A 417 12.57 -35.09 -17.01
N ILE A 418 12.72 -35.29 -15.71
CA ILE A 418 12.77 -36.61 -15.08
C ILE A 418 11.35 -37.16 -14.95
N GLN A 419 11.17 -38.44 -15.31
CA GLN A 419 9.91 -39.18 -15.17
C GLN A 419 9.95 -40.12 -13.97
N PRO A 420 8.86 -40.27 -13.17
CA PRO A 420 7.60 -39.52 -13.30
C PRO A 420 7.81 -38.04 -12.95
N LEU A 421 6.97 -37.14 -13.52
CA LEU A 421 7.04 -35.69 -13.25
C LEU A 421 6.92 -35.43 -11.75
N SER A 422 7.81 -34.63 -11.22
CA SER A 422 7.82 -34.20 -9.83
C SER A 422 8.25 -32.75 -9.70
N LEU A 423 7.79 -32.08 -8.65
CA LEU A 423 8.23 -30.74 -8.30
C LEU A 423 9.40 -30.83 -7.31
N VAL A 424 10.41 -30.03 -7.55
CA VAL A 424 11.54 -29.83 -6.64
C VAL A 424 11.59 -28.38 -6.18
N GLU A 425 12.01 -28.17 -4.94
CA GLU A 425 12.32 -26.84 -4.45
C GLU A 425 13.54 -26.31 -5.20
N LEU A 426 13.36 -25.15 -5.83
CA LEU A 426 14.46 -24.49 -6.53
C LEU A 426 15.37 -23.82 -5.51
N SER A 427 16.65 -24.20 -5.51
CA SER A 427 17.65 -23.47 -4.74
C SER A 427 17.81 -22.08 -5.39
N ARG A 428 17.37 -21.06 -4.69
CA ARG A 428 17.65 -19.68 -5.08
C ARG A 428 19.10 -19.41 -4.69
N GLU A 429 19.98 -19.14 -5.64
CA GLU A 429 21.25 -18.50 -5.31
C GLU A 429 20.93 -17.19 -4.59
N ASP A 430 21.27 -17.13 -3.31
CA ASP A 430 20.80 -16.08 -2.40
C ASP A 430 21.62 -14.81 -2.60
N ARG A 431 21.43 -14.18 -3.78
CA ARG A 431 22.04 -12.87 -4.09
C ARG A 431 21.48 -11.74 -3.21
N SER A 432 20.40 -12.00 -2.48
CA SER A 432 19.79 -11.03 -1.58
C SER A 432 20.61 -10.74 -0.32
N ASN A 433 21.57 -11.62 0.03
CA ASN A 433 22.47 -11.44 1.16
C ASN A 433 23.77 -10.69 0.80
N THR A 434 23.89 -10.17 -0.42
CA THR A 434 25.08 -9.45 -0.85
C THR A 434 25.01 -7.99 -0.43
N PRO A 435 26.04 -7.44 0.24
CA PRO A 435 26.15 -6.01 0.45
C PRO A 435 26.45 -5.30 -0.88
N ILE A 436 25.75 -4.20 -1.13
CA ILE A 436 25.90 -3.44 -2.37
C ILE A 436 26.62 -2.13 -2.06
N PRO A 437 27.93 -2.03 -2.34
CA PRO A 437 28.64 -0.76 -2.21
C PRO A 437 28.32 0.15 -3.39
N SER A 438 28.16 1.44 -3.11
CA SER A 438 27.99 2.48 -4.13
C SER A 438 28.76 3.73 -3.77
N ILE A 439 29.26 4.42 -4.78
CA ILE A 439 29.91 5.73 -4.65
C ILE A 439 29.22 6.70 -5.61
N GLY A 440 29.04 7.93 -5.17
CA GLY A 440 28.44 8.95 -6.02
C GLY A 440 28.75 10.35 -5.52
N PHE A 441 28.43 11.35 -6.34
CA PHE A 441 28.62 12.74 -5.99
C PHE A 441 27.41 13.60 -6.40
N VAL A 442 27.24 14.69 -5.70
CA VAL A 442 26.19 15.70 -5.97
C VAL A 442 26.86 17.07 -6.03
N ILE A 443 26.50 17.84 -7.03
CA ILE A 443 26.93 19.22 -7.20
C ILE A 443 25.71 20.13 -7.11
N ASP A 444 25.71 21.08 -6.17
CA ASP A 444 24.67 22.10 -6.03
C ASP A 444 25.27 23.44 -6.49
N PHE A 445 24.55 24.15 -7.37
CA PHE A 445 24.98 25.42 -7.98
C PHE A 445 24.27 26.60 -7.35
#